data_2a1540f94291925247888d4bbc9f461a
#
_entry.id   2a1540f94291925247888d4bbc9f461a
#
_cell.length_a   1.000
_cell.length_b   1.000
_cell.length_c   1.000
_cell.angle_alpha   90.00
_cell.angle_beta   90.00
_cell.angle_gamma   90.00
#
_symmetry.space_group_name_H-M   'P 1'
#
loop_
_entity.id
_entity.type
_entity.pdbx_description
1 polymer ?
#
loop_
_entity_poly.entity_id
_entity_poly.type
_entity_poly.pdbx_seq_one_letter_code
_entity_poly.pdbx_strand_id
1 'polypeptide(L)'
;MDICFKTCLLIDDNYIDNFVTRKILEASNFSENIVVVRSAGEAIKSLSEGLIKPDVIFLDVRMPLMSGFEFLEEYDKIDMDKKDIKIFMLSSSLDPQDMRKSSDNKYITQFIHKPLTQKALEELCT
;
A
#
# COMPACT_ATOMS: atom_id res chain seq x y z
N MET A 1 5.62 -0.47 -20.26
CA MET A 1 4.26 -0.62 -19.70
C MET A 1 3.62 0.76 -19.60
N ASP A 2 2.37 0.88 -19.99
CA ASP A 2 1.63 2.12 -19.80
C ASP A 2 1.34 2.35 -18.32
N ILE A 3 1.17 3.62 -17.92
CA ILE A 3 0.85 3.98 -16.56
C ILE A 3 -0.53 3.42 -16.19
N CYS A 4 -0.59 2.68 -15.09
CA CYS A 4 -1.82 2.01 -14.63
C CYS A 4 -2.62 2.84 -13.64
N PHE A 5 -1.95 3.63 -12.81
CA PHE A 5 -2.58 4.41 -11.76
C PHE A 5 -2.03 5.83 -11.75
N LYS A 6 -2.84 6.75 -11.26
CA LYS A 6 -2.40 8.14 -11.17
C LYS A 6 -1.50 8.35 -9.96
N THR A 7 -1.94 7.96 -8.77
CA THR A 7 -1.21 8.20 -7.52
C THR A 7 -1.11 6.93 -6.71
N CYS A 8 0.11 6.55 -6.38
CA CYS A 8 0.43 5.41 -5.55
C CYS A 8 0.92 5.90 -4.18
N LEU A 9 0.29 5.42 -3.12
CA LEU A 9 0.70 5.71 -1.75
C LEU A 9 1.42 4.49 -1.20
N LEU A 10 2.67 4.68 -0.77
CA LEU A 10 3.48 3.61 -0.18
C LEU A 10 3.62 3.89 1.31
N ILE A 11 3.09 3.00 2.14
CA ILE A 11 3.12 3.14 3.59
C ILE A 11 4.01 2.05 4.18
N ASP A 12 5.20 2.42 4.61
CA ASP A 12 6.21 1.51 5.15
C ASP A 12 7.20 2.32 5.97
N ASP A 13 7.54 1.85 7.16
CA ASP A 13 8.48 2.55 8.04
C ASP A 13 9.95 2.26 7.71
N ASN A 14 10.23 1.23 6.93
CA ASN A 14 11.59 0.81 6.60
C ASN A 14 12.13 1.61 5.42
N TYR A 15 13.17 2.40 5.69
CA TYR A 15 13.76 3.29 4.70
C TYR A 15 14.31 2.53 3.48
N ILE A 16 14.99 1.42 3.74
CA ILE A 16 15.61 0.62 2.66
C ILE A 16 14.53 -0.04 1.80
N ASP A 17 13.51 -0.62 2.43
CA ASP A 17 12.40 -1.23 1.71
C ASP A 17 11.67 -0.21 0.84
N ASN A 18 11.46 1.00 1.36
CA ASN A 18 10.85 2.08 0.59
C ASN A 18 11.67 2.45 -0.63
N PHE A 19 12.99 2.51 -0.47
CA PHE A 19 13.89 2.83 -1.58
C PHE A 19 13.77 1.76 -2.67
N VAL A 20 13.86 0.49 -2.31
CA VAL A 20 13.78 -0.62 -3.25
C VAL A 20 12.41 -0.65 -3.96
N THR A 21 11.34 -0.57 -3.18
CA THR A 21 9.97 -0.59 -3.73
C THR A 21 9.74 0.58 -4.67
N ARG A 22 10.17 1.77 -4.29
CA ARG A 22 10.00 2.96 -5.11
C ARG A 22 10.73 2.83 -6.46
N LYS A 23 11.96 2.27 -6.43
CA LYS A 23 12.73 2.06 -7.66
C LYS A 23 12.03 1.12 -8.63
N ILE A 24 11.43 0.05 -8.13
CA ILE A 24 10.67 -0.88 -8.97
C ILE A 24 9.43 -0.20 -9.54
N LEU A 25 8.72 0.57 -8.73
CA LEU A 25 7.53 1.30 -9.18
C LEU A 25 7.88 2.31 -10.27
N GLU A 26 8.97 3.04 -10.09
CA GLU A 26 9.43 4.02 -11.09
C GLU A 26 9.86 3.34 -12.39
N ALA A 27 10.65 2.27 -12.29
CA ALA A 27 11.15 1.55 -13.47
C ALA A 27 10.02 0.92 -14.28
N SER A 28 8.93 0.56 -13.63
CA SER A 28 7.78 -0.09 -14.26
C SER A 28 6.73 0.90 -14.77
N ASN A 29 6.90 2.21 -14.53
CA ASN A 29 5.88 3.22 -14.83
C ASN A 29 4.52 2.85 -14.25
N PHE A 30 4.51 2.29 -13.05
CA PHE A 30 3.30 1.77 -12.43
C PHE A 30 2.28 2.86 -12.15
N SER A 31 2.75 4.02 -11.69
CA SER A 31 1.89 5.16 -11.42
C SER A 31 2.57 6.46 -11.84
N GLU A 32 1.76 7.47 -12.06
CA GLU A 32 2.25 8.80 -12.42
C GLU A 32 2.96 9.46 -11.24
N ASN A 33 2.37 9.33 -10.04
CA ASN A 33 2.92 9.88 -8.81
C ASN A 33 3.13 8.80 -7.77
N ILE A 34 4.22 8.91 -7.00
CA ILE A 34 4.51 8.02 -5.88
C ILE A 34 4.70 8.87 -4.64
N VAL A 35 3.90 8.61 -3.63
CA VAL A 35 4.00 9.29 -2.34
C VAL A 35 4.40 8.27 -1.28
N VAL A 36 5.49 8.52 -0.56
CA VAL A 36 5.96 7.64 0.48
C VAL A 36 5.62 8.25 1.84
N VAL A 37 4.96 7.47 2.69
CA VAL A 37 4.64 7.87 4.06
C VAL A 37 5.18 6.78 4.99
N ARG A 38 5.89 7.19 6.03
CA ARG A 38 6.66 6.28 6.86
C ARG A 38 5.97 5.84 8.14
N SER A 39 4.71 6.23 8.34
CA SER A 39 3.93 5.75 9.48
C SER A 39 2.45 5.67 9.11
N ALA A 40 1.76 4.73 9.73
CA ALA A 40 0.33 4.56 9.52
C ALA A 40 -0.46 5.77 10.01
N GLY A 41 -0.06 6.34 11.15
CA GLY A 41 -0.72 7.54 11.70
C GLY A 41 -0.64 8.74 10.77
N GLU A 42 0.53 8.96 10.17
CA GLU A 42 0.73 10.03 9.22
C GLU A 42 -0.13 9.83 7.96
N ALA A 43 -0.21 8.57 7.50
CA ALA A 43 -1.04 8.23 6.36
C ALA A 43 -2.53 8.50 6.64
N ILE A 44 -3.02 8.09 7.80
CA ILE A 44 -4.41 8.34 8.20
C ILE A 44 -4.71 9.84 8.22
N LYS A 45 -3.80 10.62 8.80
CA LYS A 45 -3.96 12.07 8.87
C LYS A 45 -4.04 12.69 7.46
N SER A 46 -3.11 12.31 6.59
CA SER A 46 -3.06 12.85 5.22
C SER A 46 -4.29 12.47 4.41
N LEU A 47 -4.77 11.24 4.57
CA LEU A 47 -5.97 10.78 3.88
C LEU A 47 -7.21 11.49 4.40
N SER A 48 -7.37 11.63 5.72
CA SER A 48 -8.54 12.27 6.29
C SER A 48 -8.61 13.76 5.99
N GLU A 49 -7.47 14.41 5.82
CA GLU A 49 -7.40 15.83 5.45
C GLU A 49 -7.48 16.06 3.94
N GLY A 50 -7.52 15.00 3.15
CA GLY A 50 -7.57 15.10 1.70
C GLY A 50 -6.28 15.58 1.05
N LEU A 51 -5.16 15.50 1.77
CA LEU A 51 -3.84 15.92 1.25
C LEU A 51 -3.30 14.93 0.23
N ILE A 52 -3.66 13.65 0.36
CA ILE A 52 -3.27 12.60 -0.56
C ILE A 52 -4.55 11.90 -1.03
N LYS A 53 -4.69 11.74 -2.34
CA LYS A 53 -5.84 11.04 -2.95
C LYS A 53 -5.30 9.89 -3.80
N PRO A 54 -4.98 8.75 -3.19
CA PRO A 54 -4.37 7.64 -3.92
C PRO A 54 -5.41 6.82 -4.68
N ASP A 55 -4.97 6.21 -5.77
CA ASP A 55 -5.73 5.20 -6.49
C ASP A 55 -5.31 3.81 -6.06
N VAL A 56 -4.09 3.69 -5.57
CA VAL A 56 -3.52 2.42 -5.12
C VAL A 56 -2.65 2.68 -3.89
N ILE A 57 -2.73 1.77 -2.92
CA ILE A 57 -1.95 1.83 -1.69
C ILE A 57 -1.17 0.53 -1.53
N PHE A 58 0.14 0.63 -1.30
CA PHE A 58 0.95 -0.48 -0.83
C PHE A 58 1.18 -0.27 0.65
N LEU A 59 0.81 -1.25 1.45
CA LEU A 59 0.76 -1.13 2.92
C LEU A 59 1.57 -2.24 3.56
N ASP A 60 2.55 -1.87 4.39
CA ASP A 60 3.31 -2.85 5.16
C ASP A 60 2.50 -3.32 6.37
N VAL A 61 2.69 -4.59 6.75
CA VAL A 61 2.01 -5.19 7.91
C VAL A 61 2.63 -4.71 9.21
N ARG A 62 3.97 -4.78 9.30
CA ARG A 62 4.70 -4.58 10.56
C ARG A 62 5.29 -3.20 10.65
N MET A 63 4.61 -2.32 11.38
CA MET A 63 5.07 -0.95 11.62
C MET A 63 4.94 -0.63 13.11
N PRO A 64 5.85 0.21 13.67
CA PRO A 64 5.71 0.63 15.06
C PRO A 64 4.47 1.48 15.28
N LEU A 65 3.94 1.43 16.49
CA LEU A 65 2.78 2.21 16.97
C LEU A 65 1.45 1.79 16.35
N MET A 66 1.39 1.59 15.04
CA MET A 66 0.16 1.18 14.36
C MET A 66 0.54 0.27 13.20
N SER A 67 0.10 -0.98 13.26
CA SER A 67 0.35 -1.97 12.20
C SER A 67 -0.49 -1.68 10.96
N GLY A 68 -0.21 -2.40 9.87
CA GLY A 68 -1.02 -2.30 8.65
C GLY A 68 -2.49 -2.66 8.89
N PHE A 69 -2.75 -3.66 9.73
CA PHE A 69 -4.13 -4.04 10.03
C PHE A 69 -4.83 -2.99 10.89
N GLU A 70 -4.12 -2.39 11.84
CA GLU A 70 -4.66 -1.31 12.63
C GLU A 70 -4.90 -0.06 11.77
N PHE A 71 -4.03 0.18 10.79
CA PHE A 71 -4.26 1.24 9.80
C PHE A 71 -5.59 1.03 9.09
N LEU A 72 -5.89 -0.20 8.68
CA LEU A 72 -7.13 -0.49 7.97
C LEU A 72 -8.37 -0.27 8.83
N GLU A 73 -8.28 -0.52 10.14
CA GLU A 73 -9.35 -0.22 11.07
C GLU A 73 -9.64 1.29 11.12
N GLU A 74 -8.58 2.10 11.16
CA GLU A 74 -8.73 3.56 11.16
C GLU A 74 -9.15 4.07 9.78
N TYR A 75 -8.64 3.46 8.72
CA TYR A 75 -9.02 3.76 7.34
C TYR A 75 -10.53 3.61 7.14
N ASP A 76 -11.11 2.57 7.71
CA ASP A 76 -12.54 2.30 7.61
C ASP A 76 -13.38 3.45 8.16
N LYS A 77 -12.86 4.18 9.13
CA LYS A 77 -13.55 5.30 9.80
C LYS A 77 -13.46 6.61 9.05
N ILE A 78 -12.57 6.71 8.06
CA ILE A 78 -12.39 7.95 7.31
C ILE A 78 -13.58 8.16 6.39
N ASP A 79 -14.16 9.36 6.43
CA ASP A 79 -15.27 9.74 5.55
C ASP A 79 -14.70 10.19 4.20
N MET A 80 -14.56 9.23 3.29
CA MET A 80 -14.06 9.46 1.93
C MET A 80 -14.56 8.34 1.03
N ASP A 81 -14.57 8.60 -0.27
CA ASP A 81 -14.89 7.57 -1.25
C ASP A 81 -13.71 6.61 -1.39
N LYS A 82 -13.94 5.34 -1.07
CA LYS A 82 -12.92 4.28 -1.10
C LYS A 82 -13.16 3.29 -2.24
N LYS A 83 -14.19 3.51 -3.01
CA LYS A 83 -14.69 2.54 -3.99
C LYS A 83 -13.64 2.09 -5.00
N ASP A 84 -12.86 3.02 -5.52
CA ASP A 84 -11.90 2.75 -6.59
C ASP A 84 -10.46 2.65 -6.09
N ILE A 85 -10.25 2.67 -4.78
CA ILE A 85 -8.91 2.57 -4.20
C ILE A 85 -8.57 1.09 -3.99
N LYS A 86 -7.46 0.65 -4.59
CA LYS A 86 -6.96 -0.71 -4.40
C LYS A 86 -5.87 -0.70 -3.35
N ILE A 87 -5.93 -1.65 -2.43
CA ILE A 87 -4.92 -1.79 -1.37
C ILE A 87 -4.24 -3.14 -1.50
N PHE A 88 -2.92 -3.12 -1.62
CA PHE A 88 -2.09 -4.30 -1.67
C PHE A 88 -1.24 -4.35 -0.40
N MET A 89 -1.34 -5.45 0.33
CA MET A 89 -0.44 -5.68 1.46
C MET A 89 0.92 -6.07 0.89
N LEU A 90 1.98 -5.38 1.31
CA LEU A 90 3.34 -5.66 0.84
C LEU A 90 4.21 -5.91 2.07
N SER A 91 4.61 -7.16 2.30
CA SER A 91 5.28 -7.53 3.53
C SER A 91 6.30 -8.64 3.35
N SER A 92 7.33 -8.64 4.20
CA SER A 92 8.27 -9.74 4.29
C SER A 92 7.82 -10.83 5.28
N SER A 93 6.67 -10.65 5.92
CA SER A 93 6.14 -11.62 6.88
C SER A 93 5.82 -12.95 6.20
N LEU A 94 6.20 -14.05 6.85
CA LEU A 94 5.85 -15.40 6.46
C LEU A 94 4.80 -16.01 7.38
N ASP A 95 4.23 -15.22 8.28
CA ASP A 95 3.22 -15.67 9.24
C ASP A 95 1.91 -15.97 8.52
N PRO A 96 1.42 -17.24 8.57
CA PRO A 96 0.15 -17.59 7.94
C PRO A 96 -1.04 -16.78 8.46
N GLN A 97 -0.98 -16.28 9.69
CA GLN A 97 -2.04 -15.44 10.25
C GLN A 97 -2.15 -14.12 9.52
N ASP A 98 -1.02 -13.53 9.13
CA ASP A 98 -1.02 -12.27 8.39
C ASP A 98 -1.67 -12.46 7.02
N MET A 99 -1.37 -13.58 6.36
CA MET A 99 -1.97 -13.89 5.07
C MET A 99 -3.48 -14.12 5.20
N ARG A 100 -3.89 -14.80 6.26
CA ARG A 100 -5.31 -15.08 6.53
C ARG A 100 -6.07 -13.80 6.82
N LYS A 101 -5.52 -12.93 7.67
CA LYS A 101 -6.11 -11.63 7.97
C LYS A 101 -6.25 -10.77 6.72
N SER A 102 -5.27 -10.85 5.82
CA SER A 102 -5.31 -10.12 4.55
C SER A 102 -6.44 -10.63 3.66
N SER A 103 -6.59 -11.96 3.57
CA SER A 103 -7.67 -12.55 2.78
C SER A 103 -9.05 -12.19 3.30
N ASP A 104 -9.17 -12.04 4.60
CA ASP A 104 -10.46 -11.77 5.25
C ASP A 104 -10.81 -10.28 5.27
N ASN A 105 -9.87 -9.40 4.94
CA ASN A 105 -10.10 -7.96 5.02
C ASN A 105 -10.70 -7.44 3.70
N LYS A 106 -11.83 -6.77 3.79
CA LYS A 106 -12.57 -6.28 2.62
C LYS A 106 -11.81 -5.24 1.80
N TYR A 107 -10.86 -4.53 2.40
CA TYR A 107 -10.10 -3.49 1.70
C TYR A 107 -8.87 -4.01 0.97
N ILE A 108 -8.36 -5.17 1.36
CA ILE A 108 -7.13 -5.73 0.79
C ILE A 108 -7.46 -6.51 -0.48
N THR A 109 -6.90 -6.06 -1.59
CA THR A 109 -7.07 -6.73 -2.87
C THR A 109 -6.19 -7.97 -2.95
N GLN A 110 -4.95 -7.88 -2.47
CA GLN A 110 -3.99 -8.99 -2.56
C GLN A 110 -2.84 -8.79 -1.58
N PHE A 111 -2.31 -9.89 -1.07
CA PHE A 111 -1.09 -9.92 -0.27
C PHE A 111 0.09 -10.23 -1.17
N ILE A 112 1.15 -9.41 -1.10
CA ILE A 112 2.35 -9.56 -1.93
C ILE A 112 3.56 -9.67 -1.01
N HIS A 113 4.38 -10.70 -1.21
CA HIS A 113 5.63 -10.85 -0.47
C HIS A 113 6.69 -9.91 -1.04
N LYS A 114 7.45 -9.26 -0.16
CA LYS A 114 8.64 -8.52 -0.56
C LYS A 114 9.73 -9.49 -1.01
N PRO A 115 10.57 -9.08 -1.97
CA PRO A 115 10.56 -7.82 -2.68
C PRO A 115 9.50 -7.77 -3.78
N LEU A 116 8.97 -6.58 -4.03
CA LEU A 116 8.07 -6.36 -5.16
C LEU A 116 8.85 -6.54 -6.46
N THR A 117 8.23 -7.17 -7.46
CA THR A 117 8.87 -7.40 -8.75
C THR A 117 8.11 -6.73 -9.88
N GLN A 118 8.79 -6.48 -10.98
CA GLN A 118 8.15 -5.92 -12.16
C GLN A 118 7.03 -6.82 -12.68
N LYS A 119 7.24 -8.14 -12.64
CA LYS A 119 6.24 -9.10 -13.07
C LYS A 119 4.97 -9.00 -12.22
N ALA A 120 5.13 -8.88 -10.89
CA ALA A 120 3.99 -8.71 -10.00
C ALA A 120 3.20 -7.44 -10.34
N LEU A 121 3.91 -6.34 -10.60
CA LEU A 121 3.27 -5.08 -10.97
C LEU A 121 2.49 -5.19 -12.28
N GLU A 122 3.05 -5.88 -13.25
CA GLU A 122 2.36 -6.10 -14.53
C GLU A 122 1.05 -6.86 -14.32
N GLU A 123 1.06 -7.86 -13.44
CA GLU A 123 -0.11 -8.63 -13.11
C GLU A 123 -1.19 -7.79 -12.41
N LEU A 124 -0.77 -6.85 -11.56
CA LEU A 124 -1.69 -5.96 -10.86
C LEU A 124 -2.37 -4.96 -11.81
N CYS A 125 -1.77 -4.68 -12.94
CA CYS A 125 -2.30 -3.75 -13.94
C CYS A 125 -3.32 -4.39 -14.87
N THR A 126 -3.42 -5.69 -14.87
CA THR A 126 -4.41 -6.40 -15.70
C THR A 126 -5.64 -6.81 -14.87
#